data_443625c9ecaba3659f76af3327e022f2
#
_entry.id   443625c9ecaba3659f76af3327e022f2
#
_cell.length_a   1.000
_cell.length_b   1.000
_cell.length_c   1.000
_cell.angle_alpha   90.00
_cell.angle_beta   90.00
_cell.angle_gamma   90.00
#
_symmetry.space_group_name_H-M   'P 1'
#
loop_
_entity.id
_entity.type
_entity.pdbx_description
1 polymer ?
#
loop_
_entity_poly.entity_id
_entity_poly.type
_entity_poly.pdbx_seq_one_letter_code
_entity_poly.pdbx_strand_id
1 'polypeptide(L)'
;MSTKTKTDERKIPVLVIFAPTASGKTALTRELFSPQGSHFILNAEIISADSQTVYKGMDIGTAKPEAELCRELPHHLIDILTPDQQFNVSDFVDAADNACRDIFARGKLPVICGGTGFYIRNFLYGLAKTPVSDEKLRNELKERIQIEGNEALYEELKKIDPESAAKIHPNDAYRICRALEVFYLSGKTRTEFKIEPELRSQYDFLFLVLEPPREVLYERIKCRVDQMLEAGLEQEVKRLVEQGYTKDSPGLKAIGYSEWFGEDGKLLPSEAREKIIYDIKHHSCKYAKKQYTYIRGIPGSTIINFTGSEENFEKVCGLVKVYADNYLISSYI
;
A
#
# COMPACT_ATOMS: atom_id res chain seq x y z
N MET A 1 -7.20 48.58 10.63
CA MET A 1 -6.96 47.79 9.39
C MET A 1 -5.79 46.86 9.65
N SER A 2 -6.07 45.62 9.98
CA SER A 2 -5.04 44.62 10.26
C SER A 2 -4.87 43.80 9.00
N THR A 3 -3.79 44.03 8.28
CA THR A 3 -3.37 43.24 7.15
C THR A 3 -2.88 41.90 7.70
N LYS A 4 -3.74 40.87 7.66
CA LYS A 4 -3.31 39.47 7.78
C LYS A 4 -2.44 39.19 6.56
N THR A 5 -1.13 39.22 6.74
CA THR A 5 -0.18 38.61 5.84
C THR A 5 -0.55 37.12 5.73
N LYS A 6 -1.12 36.74 4.58
CA LYS A 6 -1.11 35.32 4.17
C LYS A 6 0.35 34.94 4.08
N THR A 7 0.85 34.23 5.09
CA THR A 7 2.06 33.42 4.93
C THR A 7 1.69 32.41 3.85
N ASP A 8 2.28 32.56 2.68
CA ASP A 8 2.24 31.59 1.59
C ASP A 8 3.02 30.39 2.11
N GLU A 9 2.32 29.49 2.82
CA GLU A 9 2.94 28.25 3.33
C GLU A 9 3.32 27.42 2.11
N ARG A 10 4.63 27.35 1.87
CA ARG A 10 5.20 26.62 0.75
C ARG A 10 4.74 25.15 0.84
N LYS A 11 3.99 24.69 -0.14
CA LYS A 11 3.54 23.30 -0.21
C LYS A 11 4.73 22.35 -0.27
N ILE A 12 4.61 21.20 0.37
CA ILE A 12 5.61 20.13 0.29
C ILE A 12 5.41 19.38 -1.03
N PRO A 13 6.39 19.36 -1.94
CA PRO A 13 6.32 18.55 -3.15
C PRO A 13 6.42 17.07 -2.80
N VAL A 14 5.55 16.25 -3.37
CA VAL A 14 5.57 14.79 -3.18
C VAL A 14 5.37 14.10 -4.52
N LEU A 15 6.36 13.32 -4.92
CA LEU A 15 6.19 12.39 -6.03
C LEU A 15 5.49 11.13 -5.54
N VAL A 16 4.39 10.75 -6.18
CA VAL A 16 3.66 9.52 -5.89
C VAL A 16 3.78 8.57 -7.07
N ILE A 17 4.38 7.40 -6.86
CA ILE A 17 4.52 6.34 -7.85
C ILE A 17 3.68 5.15 -7.42
N PHE A 18 2.55 4.96 -8.09
CA PHE A 18 1.80 3.73 -7.95
C PHE A 18 2.14 2.76 -9.07
N ALA A 19 2.31 1.50 -8.70
CA ALA A 19 2.34 0.44 -9.69
C ALA A 19 2.03 -0.91 -9.06
N PRO A 20 1.44 -1.87 -9.78
CA PRO A 20 1.23 -3.23 -9.31
C PRO A 20 2.54 -3.91 -8.90
N THR A 21 2.39 -5.05 -8.20
CA THR A 21 3.57 -5.91 -7.96
C THR A 21 4.23 -6.33 -9.29
N ALA A 22 5.54 -6.54 -9.28
CA ALA A 22 6.35 -6.93 -10.46
C ALA A 22 6.33 -5.93 -11.66
N SER A 23 5.89 -4.69 -11.48
CA SER A 23 5.85 -3.67 -12.54
C SER A 23 7.17 -2.93 -12.78
N GLY A 24 8.22 -3.14 -11.95
CA GLY A 24 9.50 -2.47 -12.09
C GLY A 24 9.68 -1.20 -11.24
N LYS A 25 8.82 -0.94 -10.25
CA LYS A 25 8.93 0.21 -9.34
C LYS A 25 10.32 0.40 -8.76
N THR A 26 10.88 -0.66 -8.17
CA THR A 26 12.18 -0.60 -7.49
C THR A 26 13.31 -0.29 -8.47
N ALA A 27 13.27 -0.85 -9.68
CA ALA A 27 14.23 -0.52 -10.72
C ALA A 27 14.12 0.96 -11.12
N LEU A 28 12.90 1.47 -11.32
CA LEU A 28 12.69 2.88 -11.65
C LEU A 28 13.22 3.81 -10.55
N THR A 29 12.86 3.57 -9.29
CA THR A 29 13.32 4.44 -8.19
C THR A 29 14.83 4.39 -8.01
N ARG A 30 15.46 3.22 -8.20
CA ARG A 30 16.92 3.09 -8.20
C ARG A 30 17.55 3.92 -9.30
N GLU A 31 17.09 3.79 -10.54
CA GLU A 31 17.64 4.52 -11.69
C GLU A 31 17.54 6.05 -11.54
N LEU A 32 16.44 6.54 -10.96
CA LEU A 32 16.18 7.99 -10.87
C LEU A 32 16.78 8.65 -9.62
N PHE A 33 16.93 7.92 -8.52
CA PHE A 33 17.21 8.51 -7.21
C PHE A 33 18.41 7.91 -6.48
N SER A 34 18.95 6.76 -6.91
CA SER A 34 20.23 6.28 -6.40
C SER A 34 21.36 7.03 -7.11
N PRO A 35 22.40 7.50 -6.38
CA PRO A 35 23.57 8.12 -7.01
C PRO A 35 24.29 7.23 -8.02
N GLN A 36 24.03 5.93 -8.00
CA GLN A 36 24.58 4.94 -8.93
C GLN A 36 23.65 4.65 -10.13
N GLY A 37 22.45 5.24 -10.13
CA GLY A 37 21.50 5.10 -11.24
C GLY A 37 21.97 5.84 -12.49
N SER A 38 21.82 5.23 -13.66
CA SER A 38 22.21 5.84 -14.93
C SER A 38 21.38 7.08 -15.32
N HIS A 39 20.20 7.20 -14.71
CA HIS A 39 19.28 8.33 -14.88
C HIS A 39 19.14 9.18 -13.62
N PHE A 40 20.17 9.22 -12.78
CA PHE A 40 20.10 9.99 -11.54
C PHE A 40 19.68 11.45 -11.78
N ILE A 41 18.62 11.89 -11.09
CA ILE A 41 18.05 13.23 -11.26
C ILE A 41 18.38 14.12 -10.07
N LEU A 42 18.06 13.62 -8.86
CA LEU A 42 18.14 14.41 -7.62
C LEU A 42 18.09 13.50 -6.38
N ASN A 43 18.47 14.07 -5.25
CA ASN A 43 18.37 13.39 -3.97
C ASN A 43 16.90 13.24 -3.53
N ALA A 44 16.49 12.01 -3.31
CA ALA A 44 15.18 11.66 -2.83
C ALA A 44 15.26 10.59 -1.73
N GLU A 45 14.16 10.37 -1.03
CA GLU A 45 13.99 9.22 -0.13
C GLU A 45 12.64 8.61 -0.37
N ILE A 46 12.57 7.28 -0.30
CA ILE A 46 11.37 6.51 -0.61
C ILE A 46 10.54 6.31 0.66
N ILE A 47 9.24 6.53 0.55
CA ILE A 47 8.25 6.17 1.57
C ILE A 47 7.44 5.00 1.00
N SER A 48 7.62 3.81 1.58
CA SER A 48 6.97 2.60 1.07
C SER A 48 5.46 2.62 1.32
N ALA A 49 4.67 2.69 0.25
CA ALA A 49 3.22 2.54 0.28
C ALA A 49 2.83 1.07 0.00
N ASP A 50 3.44 0.16 0.74
CA ASP A 50 3.15 -1.27 0.71
C ASP A 50 2.77 -1.76 2.10
N SER A 51 1.62 -2.43 2.22
CA SER A 51 1.09 -2.89 3.50
C SER A 51 1.81 -4.10 4.09
N GLN A 52 2.77 -4.67 3.36
CA GLN A 52 3.46 -5.89 3.77
C GLN A 52 4.94 -5.67 4.09
N THR A 53 5.61 -4.75 3.42
CA THR A 53 7.03 -4.46 3.66
C THR A 53 7.30 -3.83 5.03
N VAL A 54 6.28 -3.43 5.76
CA VAL A 54 6.37 -2.90 7.13
C VAL A 54 6.79 -3.96 8.16
N TYR A 55 6.61 -5.25 7.85
CA TYR A 55 6.82 -6.34 8.80
C TYR A 55 8.26 -6.85 8.78
N LYS A 56 8.91 -6.89 9.93
CA LYS A 56 10.27 -7.44 10.14
C LYS A 56 10.31 -8.93 9.82
N GLY A 57 11.38 -9.38 9.16
CA GLY A 57 11.61 -10.79 8.88
C GLY A 57 10.75 -11.40 7.78
N MET A 58 9.88 -10.60 7.15
CA MET A 58 9.09 -10.94 5.97
C MET A 58 9.73 -10.30 4.74
N ASP A 59 10.85 -10.83 4.28
CA ASP A 59 11.73 -10.14 3.33
C ASP A 59 11.53 -10.67 1.90
N ILE A 60 11.54 -11.99 1.75
CA ILE A 60 11.46 -12.67 0.45
C ILE A 60 10.04 -12.57 -0.11
N GLY A 61 9.04 -13.00 0.66
CA GLY A 61 7.64 -13.04 0.18
C GLY A 61 7.03 -11.67 -0.06
N THR A 62 7.49 -10.63 0.62
CA THR A 62 7.08 -9.24 0.36
C THR A 62 7.93 -8.57 -0.71
N ALA A 63 9.03 -9.21 -1.13
CA ALA A 63 10.04 -8.68 -2.05
C ALA A 63 10.54 -7.29 -1.63
N LYS A 64 10.96 -7.17 -0.38
CA LYS A 64 11.61 -5.97 0.12
C LYS A 64 12.82 -5.58 -0.74
N PRO A 65 13.10 -4.28 -0.86
CA PRO A 65 14.36 -3.83 -1.43
C PRO A 65 15.55 -4.41 -0.66
N GLU A 66 16.60 -4.75 -1.37
CA GLU A 66 17.84 -5.23 -0.77
C GLU A 66 18.45 -4.19 0.18
N ALA A 67 19.12 -4.65 1.23
CA ALA A 67 19.72 -3.77 2.23
C ALA A 67 20.76 -2.82 1.62
N GLU A 68 21.42 -3.20 0.54
CA GLU A 68 22.38 -2.36 -0.19
C GLU A 68 21.66 -1.17 -0.84
N LEU A 69 20.54 -1.43 -1.54
CA LEU A 69 19.72 -0.37 -2.12
C LEU A 69 19.17 0.57 -1.03
N CYS A 70 18.73 0.05 0.11
CA CYS A 70 18.24 0.89 1.21
C CYS A 70 19.33 1.78 1.83
N ARG A 71 20.59 1.40 1.73
CA ARG A 71 21.73 2.25 2.15
C ARG A 71 22.02 3.36 1.15
N GLU A 72 21.91 3.09 -0.14
CA GLU A 72 22.11 4.07 -1.22
C GLU A 72 20.92 5.03 -1.35
N LEU A 73 19.73 4.50 -1.29
CA LEU A 73 18.45 5.20 -1.41
C LEU A 73 17.59 4.88 -0.18
N PRO A 74 17.55 5.76 0.83
CA PRO A 74 16.82 5.48 2.06
C PRO A 74 15.34 5.19 1.82
N HIS A 75 14.85 4.14 2.47
CA HIS A 75 13.46 3.72 2.43
C HIS A 75 12.84 3.81 3.83
N HIS A 76 11.74 4.53 3.94
CA HIS A 76 10.92 4.65 5.14
C HIS A 76 9.77 3.66 5.11
N LEU A 77 9.24 3.31 6.28
CA LEU A 77 8.11 2.39 6.48
C LEU A 77 8.41 0.96 6.03
N ILE A 78 9.66 0.54 6.14
CA ILE A 78 10.11 -0.84 5.98
C ILE A 78 10.61 -1.34 7.33
N ASP A 79 10.32 -2.59 7.70
CA ASP A 79 10.78 -3.23 8.95
C ASP A 79 10.47 -2.47 10.24
N ILE A 80 9.32 -1.83 10.30
CA ILE A 80 8.92 -1.01 11.46
C ILE A 80 8.10 -1.78 12.50
N LEU A 81 7.48 -2.91 12.13
CA LEU A 81 6.58 -3.69 12.99
C LEU A 81 6.95 -5.18 12.99
N THR A 82 6.52 -5.89 14.02
CA THR A 82 6.52 -7.35 14.04
C THR A 82 5.25 -7.92 13.38
N PRO A 83 5.30 -9.15 12.81
CA PRO A 83 4.18 -9.74 12.05
C PRO A 83 2.85 -9.86 12.78
N ASP A 84 2.83 -9.80 14.10
CA ASP A 84 1.63 -9.85 14.96
C ASP A 84 0.98 -8.48 15.18
N GLN A 85 1.65 -7.40 14.82
CA GLN A 85 1.14 -6.04 14.99
C GLN A 85 0.27 -5.62 13.80
N GLN A 86 -0.76 -4.80 14.07
CA GLN A 86 -1.60 -4.22 13.02
C GLN A 86 -0.97 -2.94 12.48
N PHE A 87 -1.06 -2.75 11.17
CA PHE A 87 -0.73 -1.49 10.51
C PHE A 87 -1.87 -1.10 9.57
N ASN A 88 -2.58 -0.07 9.92
CA ASN A 88 -3.76 0.37 9.18
C ASN A 88 -3.47 1.62 8.34
N VAL A 89 -4.46 2.08 7.58
CA VAL A 89 -4.30 3.24 6.69
C VAL A 89 -4.07 4.56 7.44
N SER A 90 -4.58 4.71 8.67
CA SER A 90 -4.31 5.90 9.48
C SER A 90 -2.86 5.93 9.92
N ASP A 91 -2.35 4.79 10.39
CA ASP A 91 -0.94 4.65 10.78
C ASP A 91 -0.02 4.98 9.61
N PHE A 92 -0.38 4.50 8.40
CA PHE A 92 0.37 4.82 7.18
C PHE A 92 0.36 6.32 6.87
N VAL A 93 -0.82 6.97 6.88
CA VAL A 93 -0.95 8.38 6.53
C VAL A 93 -0.16 9.26 7.50
N ASP A 94 -0.26 8.98 8.82
CA ASP A 94 0.45 9.72 9.85
C ASP A 94 1.97 9.55 9.74
N ALA A 95 2.43 8.31 9.53
CA ALA A 95 3.84 8.02 9.35
C ALA A 95 4.41 8.63 8.05
N ALA A 96 3.66 8.56 6.95
CA ALA A 96 4.04 9.16 5.68
C ALA A 96 4.09 10.69 5.76
N ASP A 97 3.15 11.33 6.49
CA ASP A 97 3.16 12.78 6.73
C ASP A 97 4.42 13.21 7.49
N ASN A 98 4.80 12.46 8.51
CA ASN A 98 6.02 12.72 9.27
C ASN A 98 7.26 12.58 8.38
N ALA A 99 7.33 11.49 7.62
CA ALA A 99 8.44 11.25 6.70
C ALA A 99 8.54 12.33 5.61
N CYS A 100 7.42 12.73 5.00
CA CYS A 100 7.42 13.80 4.00
C CYS A 100 7.97 15.12 4.54
N ARG A 101 7.55 15.52 5.73
CA ARG A 101 8.05 16.75 6.40
C ARG A 101 9.56 16.67 6.68
N ASP A 102 10.01 15.55 7.23
CA ASP A 102 11.43 15.35 7.57
C ASP A 102 12.32 15.32 6.32
N ILE A 103 11.93 14.57 5.29
CA ILE A 103 12.68 14.48 4.04
C ILE A 103 12.78 15.84 3.36
N PHE A 104 11.67 16.58 3.26
CA PHE A 104 11.65 17.90 2.66
C PHE A 104 12.44 18.93 3.47
N ALA A 105 12.40 18.88 4.79
CA ALA A 105 13.21 19.74 5.66
C ALA A 105 14.73 19.53 5.46
N ARG A 106 15.13 18.33 5.02
CA ARG A 106 16.52 18.01 4.65
C ARG A 106 16.87 18.36 3.20
N GLY A 107 15.97 19.02 2.47
CA GLY A 107 16.19 19.45 1.08
C GLY A 107 16.09 18.32 0.06
N LYS A 108 15.46 17.20 0.39
CA LYS A 108 15.27 16.04 -0.49
C LYS A 108 13.82 15.93 -0.96
N LEU A 109 13.60 15.21 -2.05
CA LEU A 109 12.26 14.93 -2.55
C LEU A 109 11.64 13.72 -1.82
N PRO A 110 10.49 13.86 -1.14
CA PRO A 110 9.72 12.72 -0.68
C PRO A 110 9.09 11.97 -1.86
N VAL A 111 9.31 10.64 -1.93
CA VAL A 111 8.75 9.78 -2.97
C VAL A 111 7.91 8.68 -2.34
N ILE A 112 6.60 8.79 -2.42
CA ILE A 112 5.69 7.71 -2.00
C ILE A 112 5.62 6.68 -3.13
N CYS A 113 6.11 5.48 -2.87
CA CYS A 113 6.19 4.43 -3.88
C CYS A 113 5.60 3.12 -3.37
N GLY A 114 4.62 2.55 -4.07
CA GLY A 114 4.04 1.28 -3.65
C GLY A 114 2.90 0.75 -4.49
N GLY A 115 2.36 -0.39 -4.05
CA GLY A 115 1.24 -1.08 -4.69
C GLY A 115 -0.06 -1.06 -3.89
N THR A 116 -0.07 -0.50 -2.67
CA THR A 116 -1.26 -0.42 -1.84
C THR A 116 -2.06 0.83 -2.18
N GLY A 117 -2.90 0.73 -3.24
CA GLY A 117 -3.68 1.86 -3.74
C GLY A 117 -4.57 2.52 -2.68
N PHE A 118 -5.05 1.73 -1.70
CA PHE A 118 -5.83 2.26 -0.58
C PHE A 118 -5.02 3.23 0.29
N TYR A 119 -3.74 2.94 0.53
CA TYR A 119 -2.83 3.86 1.25
C TYR A 119 -2.61 5.13 0.46
N ILE A 120 -2.24 5.01 -0.81
CA ILE A 120 -1.97 6.14 -1.70
C ILE A 120 -3.20 7.05 -1.81
N ARG A 121 -4.39 6.48 -2.04
CA ARG A 121 -5.62 7.27 -2.14
C ARG A 121 -5.88 8.07 -0.87
N ASN A 122 -5.77 7.45 0.30
CA ASN A 122 -6.02 8.15 1.57
C ASN A 122 -4.90 9.15 1.90
N PHE A 123 -3.69 8.95 1.42
CA PHE A 123 -2.64 9.96 1.51
C PHE A 123 -2.93 11.17 0.61
N LEU A 124 -3.40 10.96 -0.62
CA LEU A 124 -3.71 12.04 -1.56
C LEU A 124 -4.89 12.91 -1.12
N TYR A 125 -5.97 12.29 -0.64
CA TYR A 125 -7.24 12.97 -0.36
C TYR A 125 -7.56 13.13 1.12
N GLY A 126 -6.77 12.53 2.00
CA GLY A 126 -7.02 12.49 3.43
C GLY A 126 -7.92 11.32 3.88
N LEU A 127 -8.03 11.18 5.18
CA LEU A 127 -8.85 10.17 5.84
C LEU A 127 -10.22 10.72 6.19
N ALA A 128 -11.25 9.89 6.03
CA ALA A 128 -12.56 10.20 6.60
C ALA A 128 -12.43 10.30 8.13
N LYS A 129 -12.96 11.37 8.71
CA LYS A 129 -12.93 11.60 10.18
C LYS A 129 -13.91 10.68 10.92
N THR A 130 -13.93 9.40 10.55
CA THR A 130 -14.72 8.39 11.26
C THR A 130 -14.17 8.16 12.66
N PRO A 131 -15.01 7.71 13.63
CA PRO A 131 -14.54 7.34 14.96
C PRO A 131 -13.37 6.35 14.90
N VAL A 132 -12.45 6.46 15.85
CA VAL A 132 -11.43 5.42 16.08
C VAL A 132 -12.15 4.13 16.40
N SER A 133 -11.59 3.02 15.93
CA SER A 133 -12.17 1.70 16.16
C SER A 133 -12.19 1.34 17.64
N ASP A 134 -13.32 0.81 18.11
CA ASP A 134 -13.47 0.26 19.45
C ASP A 134 -13.34 -1.27 19.40
N GLU A 135 -12.36 -1.81 20.11
CA GLU A 135 -12.06 -3.25 20.08
C GLU A 135 -13.19 -4.09 20.66
N LYS A 136 -13.83 -3.60 21.74
CA LYS A 136 -14.93 -4.30 22.39
C LYS A 136 -16.13 -4.41 21.46
N LEU A 137 -16.57 -3.30 20.91
CA LEU A 137 -17.70 -3.26 19.97
C LEU A 137 -17.40 -4.10 18.70
N ARG A 138 -16.17 -4.05 18.23
CA ARG A 138 -15.75 -4.87 17.07
C ARG A 138 -15.82 -6.36 17.36
N ASN A 139 -15.46 -6.79 18.56
CA ASN A 139 -15.55 -8.20 18.96
C ASN A 139 -17.02 -8.62 19.14
N GLU A 140 -17.85 -7.78 19.74
CA GLU A 140 -19.30 -8.00 19.83
C GLU A 140 -19.95 -8.19 18.43
N LEU A 141 -19.57 -7.34 17.46
CA LEU A 141 -20.08 -7.46 16.09
C LEU A 141 -19.58 -8.74 15.38
N LYS A 142 -18.34 -9.17 15.65
CA LYS A 142 -17.83 -10.44 15.12
C LYS A 142 -18.56 -11.65 15.73
N GLU A 143 -18.84 -11.63 17.03
CA GLU A 143 -19.61 -12.66 17.71
C GLU A 143 -21.03 -12.71 17.15
N ARG A 144 -21.66 -11.56 16.92
CA ARG A 144 -22.97 -11.51 16.27
C ARG A 144 -22.96 -12.14 14.89
N ILE A 145 -21.92 -11.91 14.07
CA ILE A 145 -21.78 -12.57 12.76
C ILE A 145 -21.69 -14.09 12.89
N GLN A 146 -21.00 -14.59 13.92
CA GLN A 146 -20.90 -16.03 14.15
C GLN A 146 -22.24 -16.67 14.58
N ILE A 147 -23.04 -15.93 15.33
CA ILE A 147 -24.33 -16.41 15.87
C ILE A 147 -25.48 -16.18 14.88
N GLU A 148 -25.60 -14.96 14.34
CA GLU A 148 -26.72 -14.50 13.51
C GLU A 148 -26.46 -14.67 12.01
N GLY A 149 -25.18 -14.80 11.59
CA GLY A 149 -24.76 -14.84 10.20
C GLY A 149 -24.54 -13.45 9.58
N ASN A 150 -23.79 -13.43 8.49
CA ASN A 150 -23.51 -12.18 7.75
C ASN A 150 -24.77 -11.49 7.23
N GLU A 151 -25.76 -12.27 6.81
CA GLU A 151 -27.02 -11.76 6.22
C GLU A 151 -27.79 -10.88 7.21
N ALA A 152 -27.88 -11.28 8.47
CA ALA A 152 -28.61 -10.53 9.50
C ALA A 152 -28.00 -9.12 9.69
N LEU A 153 -26.67 -9.05 9.84
CA LEU A 153 -25.98 -7.78 10.00
C LEU A 153 -26.00 -6.94 8.72
N TYR A 154 -26.01 -7.58 7.57
CA TYR A 154 -26.13 -6.88 6.28
C TYR A 154 -27.51 -6.26 6.10
N GLU A 155 -28.59 -6.95 6.49
CA GLU A 155 -29.95 -6.40 6.49
C GLU A 155 -30.11 -5.25 7.50
N GLU A 156 -29.42 -5.31 8.64
CA GLU A 156 -29.34 -4.20 9.58
C GLU A 156 -28.62 -3.00 8.95
N LEU A 157 -27.48 -3.23 8.30
CA LEU A 157 -26.75 -2.18 7.59
C LEU A 157 -27.60 -1.54 6.48
N LYS A 158 -28.39 -2.31 5.74
CA LYS A 158 -29.31 -1.79 4.71
C LYS A 158 -30.32 -0.79 5.29
N LYS A 159 -30.79 -1.00 6.51
CA LYS A 159 -31.74 -0.10 7.17
C LYS A 159 -31.07 1.17 7.67
N ILE A 160 -29.82 1.08 8.13
CA ILE A 160 -29.06 2.17 8.73
C ILE A 160 -28.36 3.02 7.65
N ASP A 161 -27.62 2.39 6.73
CA ASP A 161 -26.85 3.04 5.67
C ASP A 161 -27.02 2.31 4.33
N PRO A 162 -28.16 2.53 3.64
CA PRO A 162 -28.47 1.87 2.36
C PRO A 162 -27.39 2.12 1.29
N GLU A 163 -26.77 3.30 1.32
CA GLU A 163 -25.74 3.65 0.33
C GLU A 163 -24.44 2.87 0.56
N SER A 164 -24.02 2.67 1.80
CA SER A 164 -22.88 1.78 2.10
C SER A 164 -23.24 0.33 1.80
N ALA A 165 -24.42 -0.14 2.15
CA ALA A 165 -24.85 -1.49 1.87
C ALA A 165 -24.85 -1.82 0.38
N ALA A 166 -25.29 -0.89 -0.49
CA ALA A 166 -25.26 -1.08 -1.94
C ALA A 166 -23.85 -1.30 -2.52
N LYS A 167 -22.80 -0.90 -1.80
CA LYS A 167 -21.39 -1.00 -2.22
C LYS A 167 -20.63 -2.14 -1.54
N ILE A 168 -21.20 -2.74 -0.51
CA ILE A 168 -20.60 -3.81 0.28
C ILE A 168 -21.25 -5.13 -0.10
N HIS A 169 -20.42 -6.14 -0.40
CA HIS A 169 -20.96 -7.48 -0.68
C HIS A 169 -21.51 -8.09 0.62
N PRO A 170 -22.66 -8.80 0.60
CA PRO A 170 -23.26 -9.40 1.80
C PRO A 170 -22.34 -10.34 2.60
N ASN A 171 -21.37 -10.96 1.93
CA ASN A 171 -20.37 -11.82 2.56
C ASN A 171 -19.12 -11.08 3.08
N ASP A 172 -19.06 -9.74 2.96
CA ASP A 172 -17.92 -8.95 3.45
C ASP A 172 -18.14 -8.55 4.91
N ALA A 173 -17.98 -9.54 5.80
CA ALA A 173 -18.15 -9.38 7.25
C ALA A 173 -17.36 -8.18 7.80
N TYR A 174 -16.12 -7.99 7.35
CA TYR A 174 -15.25 -6.90 7.83
C TYR A 174 -15.85 -5.52 7.52
N ARG A 175 -16.29 -5.30 6.28
CA ARG A 175 -16.87 -4.01 5.88
C ARG A 175 -18.24 -3.76 6.49
N ILE A 176 -19.05 -4.81 6.66
CA ILE A 176 -20.33 -4.73 7.34
C ILE A 176 -20.11 -4.31 8.81
N CYS A 177 -19.26 -5.04 9.55
CA CYS A 177 -18.92 -4.69 10.94
C CYS A 177 -18.40 -3.26 11.04
N ARG A 178 -17.49 -2.85 10.17
CA ARG A 178 -16.93 -1.49 10.24
C ARG A 178 -17.96 -0.40 9.98
N ALA A 179 -18.90 -0.62 9.08
CA ALA A 179 -19.97 0.35 8.82
C ALA A 179 -20.92 0.48 10.02
N LEU A 180 -21.30 -0.63 10.62
CA LEU A 180 -22.12 -0.65 11.85
C LEU A 180 -21.38 -0.06 13.05
N GLU A 181 -20.09 -0.40 13.23
CA GLU A 181 -19.24 0.16 14.29
C GLU A 181 -19.21 1.70 14.21
N VAL A 182 -19.01 2.27 13.01
CA VAL A 182 -19.00 3.74 12.81
C VAL A 182 -20.34 4.33 13.26
N PHE A 183 -21.45 3.72 12.89
CA PHE A 183 -22.79 4.19 13.29
C PHE A 183 -23.00 4.10 14.80
N TYR A 184 -22.69 2.98 15.42
CA TYR A 184 -22.89 2.82 16.86
C TYR A 184 -22.02 3.73 17.71
N LEU A 185 -20.81 4.07 17.24
CA LEU A 185 -19.90 4.97 17.97
C LEU A 185 -20.24 6.45 17.79
N SER A 186 -20.83 6.84 16.66
CA SER A 186 -21.00 8.26 16.32
C SER A 186 -22.45 8.72 16.14
N GLY A 187 -23.38 7.80 15.99
CA GLY A 187 -24.75 8.09 15.57
C GLY A 187 -24.89 8.53 14.11
N LYS A 188 -23.77 8.50 13.34
CA LYS A 188 -23.71 8.87 11.92
C LYS A 188 -23.35 7.70 11.05
N THR A 189 -23.92 7.64 9.86
CA THR A 189 -23.60 6.60 8.89
C THR A 189 -22.20 6.80 8.31
N ARG A 190 -21.59 5.74 7.81
CA ARG A 190 -20.31 5.83 7.09
C ARG A 190 -20.43 6.74 5.86
N THR A 191 -21.57 6.76 5.23
CA THR A 191 -21.87 7.63 4.08
C THR A 191 -21.78 9.11 4.44
N GLU A 192 -22.20 9.52 5.64
CA GLU A 192 -22.11 10.90 6.12
C GLU A 192 -20.65 11.38 6.35
N PHE A 193 -19.71 10.46 6.51
CA PHE A 193 -18.28 10.76 6.63
C PHE A 193 -17.54 10.75 5.27
N LYS A 194 -18.25 10.82 4.15
CA LYS A 194 -17.60 10.94 2.84
C LYS A 194 -16.68 12.14 2.79
N ILE A 195 -15.52 11.94 2.21
CA ILE A 195 -14.60 13.00 1.84
C ILE A 195 -14.87 13.35 0.38
N GLU A 196 -15.06 14.64 0.09
CA GLU A 196 -14.96 15.12 -1.27
C GLU A 196 -13.54 14.89 -1.78
N PRO A 197 -13.37 14.48 -3.04
CA PRO A 197 -12.07 14.09 -3.58
C PRO A 197 -11.19 15.32 -3.91
N GLU A 198 -10.94 16.15 -2.92
CA GLU A 198 -9.99 17.26 -3.02
C GLU A 198 -8.61 16.82 -2.52
N LEU A 199 -7.58 17.12 -3.30
CA LEU A 199 -6.21 16.86 -2.89
C LEU A 199 -5.85 17.65 -1.63
N ARG A 200 -5.11 17.05 -0.74
CA ARG A 200 -4.66 17.69 0.51
C ARG A 200 -3.83 18.93 0.21
N SER A 201 -4.28 20.07 0.70
CA SER A 201 -3.77 21.40 0.34
C SER A 201 -2.33 21.70 0.76
N GLN A 202 -1.82 21.01 1.79
CA GLN A 202 -0.44 21.17 2.29
C GLN A 202 0.61 20.54 1.38
N TYR A 203 0.20 19.75 0.40
CA TYR A 203 1.07 19.10 -0.57
C TYR A 203 0.85 19.62 -1.98
N ASP A 204 1.88 19.52 -2.79
CA ASP A 204 1.74 19.48 -4.24
C ASP A 204 2.16 18.09 -4.74
N PHE A 205 1.38 17.50 -5.64
CA PHE A 205 1.56 16.12 -6.04
C PHE A 205 1.90 15.98 -7.52
N LEU A 206 2.98 15.27 -7.82
CA LEU A 206 3.14 14.62 -9.12
C LEU A 206 2.75 13.14 -8.95
N PHE A 207 1.62 12.72 -9.53
CA PHE A 207 1.12 11.37 -9.38
C PHE A 207 1.29 10.55 -10.66
N LEU A 208 2.19 9.58 -10.63
CA LEU A 208 2.53 8.69 -11.74
C LEU A 208 1.98 7.27 -11.48
N VAL A 209 1.39 6.68 -12.50
CA VAL A 209 0.92 5.30 -12.49
C VAL A 209 1.69 4.52 -13.54
N LEU A 210 2.46 3.50 -13.12
CA LEU A 210 3.15 2.60 -14.04
C LEU A 210 2.23 1.44 -14.38
N GLU A 211 1.85 1.33 -15.65
CA GLU A 211 0.94 0.31 -16.14
C GLU A 211 1.60 -0.50 -17.26
N PRO A 212 2.38 -1.56 -16.94
CA PRO A 212 2.88 -2.46 -17.97
C PRO A 212 1.75 -3.26 -18.63
N PRO A 213 1.93 -3.74 -19.87
CA PRO A 213 0.98 -4.65 -20.51
C PRO A 213 0.68 -5.84 -19.62
N ARG A 214 -0.60 -6.26 -19.56
CA ARG A 214 -1.07 -7.27 -18.61
C ARG A 214 -0.34 -8.61 -18.74
N GLU A 215 -0.12 -9.05 -19.97
CA GLU A 215 0.57 -10.31 -20.29
C GLU A 215 2.00 -10.29 -19.73
N VAL A 216 2.72 -9.19 -19.99
CA VAL A 216 4.08 -8.97 -19.48
C VAL A 216 4.09 -8.98 -17.96
N LEU A 217 3.12 -8.32 -17.33
CA LEU A 217 3.03 -8.27 -15.88
C LEU A 217 2.79 -9.66 -15.27
N TYR A 218 1.88 -10.44 -15.84
CA TYR A 218 1.56 -11.76 -15.32
C TYR A 218 2.73 -12.74 -15.44
N GLU A 219 3.48 -12.69 -16.53
CA GLU A 219 4.70 -13.51 -16.67
C GLU A 219 5.78 -13.06 -15.66
N ARG A 220 5.96 -11.76 -15.46
CA ARG A 220 6.89 -11.25 -14.44
C ARG A 220 6.48 -11.67 -13.02
N ILE A 221 5.18 -11.70 -12.72
CA ILE A 221 4.68 -12.17 -11.42
C ILE A 221 5.00 -13.64 -11.22
N LYS A 222 4.75 -14.50 -12.21
CA LYS A 222 5.04 -15.94 -12.11
C LYS A 222 6.53 -16.19 -11.92
N CYS A 223 7.37 -15.56 -12.74
CA CYS A 223 8.83 -15.66 -12.64
C CYS A 223 9.34 -15.19 -11.25
N ARG A 224 8.79 -14.09 -10.73
CA ARG A 224 9.13 -13.57 -9.41
C ARG A 224 8.78 -14.56 -8.28
N VAL A 225 7.65 -15.24 -8.37
CA VAL A 225 7.28 -16.27 -7.38
C VAL A 225 8.27 -17.42 -7.42
N ASP A 226 8.73 -17.85 -8.61
CA ASP A 226 9.75 -18.88 -8.73
C ASP A 226 11.07 -18.42 -8.09
N GLN A 227 11.52 -17.20 -8.36
CA GLN A 227 12.70 -16.59 -7.72
C GLN A 227 12.57 -16.51 -6.20
N MET A 228 11.39 -16.17 -5.65
CA MET A 228 11.14 -16.15 -4.22
C MET A 228 11.31 -17.55 -3.60
N LEU A 229 10.84 -18.58 -4.28
CA LEU A 229 11.00 -19.97 -3.81
C LEU A 229 12.46 -20.41 -3.82
N GLU A 230 13.20 -20.05 -4.87
CA GLU A 230 14.65 -20.30 -4.97
C GLU A 230 15.43 -19.55 -3.89
N ALA A 231 15.00 -18.32 -3.58
CA ALA A 231 15.59 -17.51 -2.52
C ALA A 231 15.25 -17.98 -1.09
N GLY A 232 14.35 -18.97 -0.94
CA GLY A 232 14.04 -19.57 0.36
C GLY A 232 12.77 -19.07 1.03
N LEU A 233 11.74 -18.71 0.26
CA LEU A 233 10.44 -18.28 0.80
C LEU A 233 9.84 -19.32 1.78
N GLU A 234 9.93 -20.60 1.45
CA GLU A 234 9.44 -21.67 2.32
C GLU A 234 10.15 -21.67 3.69
N GLN A 235 11.47 -21.47 3.68
CA GLN A 235 12.29 -21.39 4.89
C GLN A 235 11.95 -20.14 5.70
N GLU A 236 11.67 -19.03 5.03
CA GLU A 236 11.23 -17.80 5.69
C GLU A 236 9.91 -18.01 6.43
N VAL A 237 8.92 -18.67 5.80
CA VAL A 237 7.64 -18.99 6.44
C VAL A 237 7.84 -19.91 7.65
N LYS A 238 8.64 -20.98 7.51
CA LYS A 238 8.93 -21.91 8.62
C LYS A 238 9.56 -21.19 9.81
N ARG A 239 10.55 -20.34 9.54
CA ARG A 239 11.22 -19.54 10.57
C ARG A 239 10.22 -18.62 11.31
N LEU A 240 9.30 -17.97 10.60
CA LEU A 240 8.29 -17.13 11.23
C LEU A 240 7.35 -17.95 12.13
N VAL A 241 6.96 -19.15 11.71
CA VAL A 241 6.14 -20.04 12.55
C VAL A 241 6.91 -20.54 13.77
N GLU A 242 8.20 -20.86 13.64
CA GLU A 242 9.07 -21.22 14.76
C GLU A 242 9.24 -20.07 15.78
N GLN A 243 9.14 -18.82 15.32
CA GLN A 243 9.12 -17.63 16.17
C GLN A 243 7.77 -17.40 16.87
N GLY A 244 6.77 -18.25 16.63
CA GLY A 244 5.45 -18.18 17.27
C GLY A 244 4.38 -17.43 16.47
N TYR A 245 4.68 -16.94 15.28
CA TYR A 245 3.65 -16.31 14.43
C TYR A 245 2.73 -17.37 13.82
N THR A 246 1.46 -17.02 13.65
CA THR A 246 0.40 -17.94 13.18
C THR A 246 -0.29 -17.39 11.96
N LYS A 247 -1.17 -18.18 11.32
CA LYS A 247 -2.00 -17.72 10.21
C LYS A 247 -2.85 -16.48 10.53
N ASP A 248 -3.13 -16.25 11.82
CA ASP A 248 -3.93 -15.13 12.27
C ASP A 248 -3.10 -13.85 12.49
N SER A 249 -1.78 -13.98 12.54
CA SER A 249 -0.85 -12.85 12.58
C SER A 249 -1.07 -11.95 11.36
N PRO A 250 -1.27 -10.64 11.54
CA PRO A 250 -1.57 -9.70 10.45
C PRO A 250 -0.64 -9.81 9.24
N GLY A 251 0.66 -9.92 9.47
CA GLY A 251 1.66 -10.07 8.42
C GLY A 251 1.47 -11.36 7.61
N LEU A 252 1.20 -12.50 8.28
CA LEU A 252 1.10 -13.80 7.62
C LEU A 252 -0.19 -13.98 6.79
N LYS A 253 -1.10 -13.02 6.83
CA LYS A 253 -2.26 -12.97 5.91
C LYS A 253 -1.90 -12.51 4.50
N ALA A 254 -0.66 -12.12 4.27
CA ALA A 254 -0.16 -11.72 2.96
C ALA A 254 -0.10 -12.88 1.98
N ILE A 255 -0.28 -12.57 0.69
CA ILE A 255 -0.02 -13.51 -0.41
C ILE A 255 1.46 -13.90 -0.38
N GLY A 256 1.75 -15.17 -0.52
CA GLY A 256 3.09 -15.74 -0.36
C GLY A 256 3.33 -16.36 1.01
N TYR A 257 2.51 -16.02 2.00
CA TYR A 257 2.57 -16.56 3.36
C TYR A 257 1.30 -17.34 3.71
N SER A 258 0.14 -16.76 3.48
CA SER A 258 -1.16 -17.35 3.85
C SER A 258 -1.41 -18.70 3.20
N GLU A 259 -0.90 -18.93 2.01
CA GLU A 259 -1.08 -20.16 1.25
C GLU A 259 -0.36 -21.39 1.86
N TRP A 260 0.58 -21.17 2.77
CA TRP A 260 1.29 -22.25 3.45
C TRP A 260 0.49 -22.87 4.61
N PHE A 261 -0.65 -22.30 4.99
CA PHE A 261 -1.44 -22.75 6.13
C PHE A 261 -2.72 -23.47 5.71
N GLY A 262 -3.02 -24.58 6.42
CA GLY A 262 -4.30 -25.27 6.33
C GLY A 262 -5.42 -24.54 7.08
N GLU A 263 -6.65 -25.10 6.98
CA GLU A 263 -7.81 -24.57 7.71
C GLU A 263 -7.61 -24.65 9.23
N ASP A 264 -6.92 -25.68 9.70
CA ASP A 264 -6.55 -25.90 11.10
C ASP A 264 -5.46 -24.96 11.63
N GLY A 265 -4.93 -24.09 10.78
CA GLY A 265 -3.89 -23.12 11.12
C GLY A 265 -2.47 -23.67 11.17
N LYS A 266 -2.26 -24.94 10.83
CA LYS A 266 -0.94 -25.53 10.74
C LYS A 266 -0.35 -25.39 9.34
N LEU A 267 0.96 -25.50 9.26
CA LEU A 267 1.62 -25.57 7.96
C LEU A 267 1.16 -26.81 7.19
N LEU A 268 0.88 -26.62 5.91
CA LEU A 268 0.54 -27.70 5.00
C LEU A 268 1.76 -28.63 4.80
N PRO A 269 1.53 -29.92 4.56
CA PRO A 269 2.60 -30.88 4.32
C PRO A 269 3.30 -30.63 2.97
N SER A 270 4.50 -31.20 2.82
CA SER A 270 5.34 -31.03 1.63
C SER A 270 4.67 -31.44 0.32
N GLU A 271 3.77 -32.39 0.37
CA GLU A 271 2.98 -32.88 -0.77
C GLU A 271 2.06 -31.79 -1.35
N ALA A 272 1.68 -30.80 -0.55
CA ALA A 272 0.87 -29.68 -0.98
C ALA A 272 1.66 -28.58 -1.72
N ARG A 273 3.00 -28.68 -1.79
CA ARG A 273 3.89 -27.63 -2.28
C ARG A 273 3.53 -27.12 -3.68
N GLU A 274 3.24 -28.00 -4.61
CA GLU A 274 2.86 -27.62 -5.98
C GLU A 274 1.59 -26.77 -6.00
N LYS A 275 0.58 -27.17 -5.19
CA LYS A 275 -0.64 -26.40 -5.03
C LYS A 275 -0.39 -25.04 -4.40
N ILE A 276 0.43 -24.97 -3.37
CA ILE A 276 0.80 -23.72 -2.71
C ILE A 276 1.42 -22.76 -3.73
N ILE A 277 2.37 -23.22 -4.53
CA ILE A 277 3.03 -22.42 -5.56
C ILE A 277 2.01 -21.91 -6.60
N TYR A 278 1.12 -22.78 -7.05
CA TYR A 278 0.05 -22.41 -7.97
C TYR A 278 -0.85 -21.32 -7.36
N ASP A 279 -1.26 -21.49 -6.11
CA ASP A 279 -2.14 -20.56 -5.41
C ASP A 279 -1.47 -19.19 -5.22
N ILE A 280 -0.20 -19.14 -4.83
CA ILE A 280 0.59 -17.90 -4.72
C ILE A 280 0.63 -17.17 -6.07
N LYS A 281 0.95 -17.85 -7.16
CA LYS A 281 0.98 -17.26 -8.52
C LYS A 281 -0.40 -16.75 -8.92
N HIS A 282 -1.43 -17.54 -8.70
CA HIS A 282 -2.82 -17.17 -9.02
C HIS A 282 -3.31 -15.97 -8.22
N HIS A 283 -3.11 -15.97 -6.90
CA HIS A 283 -3.53 -14.88 -6.02
C HIS A 283 -2.76 -13.59 -6.33
N SER A 284 -1.46 -13.68 -6.63
CA SER A 284 -0.65 -12.53 -7.02
C SER A 284 -1.15 -11.88 -8.32
N CYS A 285 -1.47 -12.67 -9.34
CA CYS A 285 -2.07 -12.16 -10.58
C CYS A 285 -3.45 -11.53 -10.34
N LYS A 286 -4.29 -12.17 -9.52
CA LYS A 286 -5.61 -11.64 -9.14
C LYS A 286 -5.49 -10.34 -8.34
N TYR A 287 -4.50 -10.23 -7.46
CA TYR A 287 -4.21 -9.01 -6.71
C TYR A 287 -3.76 -7.89 -7.63
N ALA A 288 -2.83 -8.14 -8.56
CA ALA A 288 -2.40 -7.15 -9.55
C ALA A 288 -3.57 -6.61 -10.39
N LYS A 289 -4.51 -7.48 -10.80
CA LYS A 289 -5.75 -7.04 -11.47
C LYS A 289 -6.59 -6.09 -10.60
N LYS A 290 -6.71 -6.38 -9.30
CA LYS A 290 -7.45 -5.51 -8.36
C LYS A 290 -6.73 -4.17 -8.18
N GLN A 291 -5.40 -4.15 -8.14
CA GLN A 291 -4.60 -2.94 -8.06
C GLN A 291 -4.87 -2.01 -9.26
N TYR A 292 -4.89 -2.52 -10.48
CA TYR A 292 -5.25 -1.74 -11.67
C TYR A 292 -6.65 -1.16 -11.60
N THR A 293 -7.63 -1.97 -11.25
CA THR A 293 -9.02 -1.52 -11.16
C THR A 293 -9.17 -0.40 -10.14
N TYR A 294 -8.48 -0.51 -9.01
CA TYR A 294 -8.56 0.46 -7.94
C TYR A 294 -7.93 1.81 -8.34
N ILE A 295 -6.75 1.77 -8.95
CA ILE A 295 -5.98 2.99 -9.21
C ILE A 295 -6.56 3.81 -10.36
N ARG A 296 -7.17 3.17 -11.34
CA ARG A 296 -7.85 3.86 -12.46
C ARG A 296 -9.02 4.73 -12.00
N GLY A 297 -9.55 4.46 -10.82
CA GLY A 297 -10.59 5.28 -10.19
C GLY A 297 -10.06 6.50 -9.43
N ILE A 298 -8.74 6.76 -9.40
CA ILE A 298 -8.14 7.90 -8.73
C ILE A 298 -7.82 9.00 -9.75
N PRO A 299 -8.48 10.17 -9.66
CA PRO A 299 -8.24 11.26 -10.62
C PRO A 299 -6.83 11.87 -10.47
N GLY A 300 -6.39 12.62 -11.49
CA GLY A 300 -5.15 13.40 -11.45
C GLY A 300 -3.87 12.60 -11.64
N SER A 301 -3.95 11.30 -12.00
CA SER A 301 -2.76 10.51 -12.29
C SER A 301 -2.30 10.64 -13.74
N THR A 302 -0.98 10.63 -13.95
CA THR A 302 -0.35 10.43 -15.26
C THR A 302 -0.03 8.96 -15.44
N ILE A 303 -0.74 8.29 -16.37
CA ILE A 303 -0.54 6.87 -16.65
C ILE A 303 0.59 6.70 -17.66
N ILE A 304 1.54 5.82 -17.35
CA ILE A 304 2.69 5.50 -18.18
C ILE A 304 2.67 4.01 -18.50
N ASN A 305 2.62 3.66 -19.78
CA ASN A 305 2.82 2.28 -20.22
C ASN A 305 4.28 1.89 -20.01
N PHE A 306 4.59 1.32 -18.83
CA PHE A 306 5.95 1.12 -18.35
C PHE A 306 6.43 -0.31 -18.60
N THR A 307 7.24 -0.48 -19.65
CA THR A 307 7.87 -1.77 -19.97
C THR A 307 9.28 -1.91 -19.39
N GLY A 308 9.87 -0.80 -18.91
CA GLY A 308 11.27 -0.73 -18.49
C GLY A 308 12.23 -0.46 -19.64
N SER A 309 11.74 0.09 -20.76
CA SER A 309 12.58 0.55 -21.87
C SER A 309 13.27 1.88 -21.51
N GLU A 310 14.35 2.21 -22.21
CA GLU A 310 15.08 3.49 -22.08
C GLU A 310 14.12 4.68 -22.25
N GLU A 311 13.29 4.66 -23.27
CA GLU A 311 12.27 5.68 -23.51
C GLU A 311 11.33 5.89 -22.31
N ASN A 312 11.00 4.82 -21.58
CA ASN A 312 10.17 4.93 -20.37
C ASN A 312 10.91 5.65 -19.23
N PHE A 313 12.21 5.36 -19.05
CA PHE A 313 13.05 6.04 -18.06
C PHE A 313 13.20 7.51 -18.41
N GLU A 314 13.55 7.85 -19.65
CA GLU A 314 13.67 9.23 -20.13
C GLU A 314 12.38 10.03 -19.94
N LYS A 315 11.23 9.43 -20.27
CA LYS A 315 9.92 10.05 -20.10
C LYS A 315 9.63 10.38 -18.64
N VAL A 316 9.82 9.42 -17.73
CA VAL A 316 9.62 9.65 -16.29
C VAL A 316 10.61 10.66 -15.75
N CYS A 317 11.87 10.56 -16.16
CA CYS A 317 12.93 11.49 -15.83
C CYS A 317 12.55 12.93 -16.19
N GLY A 318 12.07 13.16 -17.42
CA GLY A 318 11.61 14.48 -17.88
C GLY A 318 10.48 15.04 -17.01
N LEU A 319 9.46 14.23 -16.70
CA LEU A 319 8.34 14.66 -15.85
C LEU A 319 8.81 15.03 -14.43
N VAL A 320 9.68 14.22 -13.84
CA VAL A 320 10.19 14.46 -12.48
C VAL A 320 11.10 15.68 -12.43
N LYS A 321 11.96 15.88 -13.41
CA LYS A 321 12.82 17.08 -13.51
C LYS A 321 12.00 18.36 -13.57
N VAL A 322 11.05 18.46 -14.51
CA VAL A 322 10.17 19.63 -14.63
C VAL A 322 9.41 19.90 -13.34
N TYR A 323 8.97 18.86 -12.66
CA TYR A 323 8.28 18.98 -11.38
C TYR A 323 9.22 19.49 -10.27
N ALA A 324 10.41 18.91 -10.14
CA ALA A 324 11.37 19.24 -9.09
C ALA A 324 11.93 20.67 -9.23
N ASP A 325 12.13 21.15 -10.46
CA ASP A 325 12.64 22.50 -10.75
C ASP A 325 11.76 23.60 -10.15
N ASN A 326 10.44 23.36 -10.04
CA ASN A 326 9.52 24.31 -9.41
C ASN A 326 9.79 24.53 -7.91
N TYR A 327 10.54 23.63 -7.26
CA TYR A 327 10.75 23.64 -5.82
C TYR A 327 12.21 23.91 -5.40
N LEU A 328 13.11 24.15 -6.35
CA LEU A 328 14.54 24.35 -6.08
C LEU A 328 15.14 23.19 -5.25
N ILE A 329 14.67 21.98 -5.48
CA ILE A 329 15.27 20.78 -4.90
C ILE A 329 16.58 20.58 -5.64
N SER A 330 17.68 20.92 -4.98
CA SER A 330 19.01 20.98 -5.60
C SER A 330 19.44 19.59 -6.06
N SER A 331 19.75 19.48 -7.34
CA SER A 331 20.67 18.45 -7.82
C SER A 331 22.08 18.85 -7.39
N TYR A 332 22.54 18.43 -6.22
CA TYR A 332 23.97 18.47 -5.94
C TYR A 332 24.60 17.26 -6.63
N ILE A 333 25.31 17.56 -7.72
CA ILE A 333 26.34 16.72 -8.32
C ILE A 333 27.52 16.64 -7.36
#